data_6dd5e70e7af43a93939ed5be643e6d6a
#
_entry.id   6dd5e70e7af43a93939ed5be643e6d6a
#
_cell.length_a   1.000
_cell.length_b   1.000
_cell.length_c   1.000
_cell.angle_alpha   90.00
_cell.angle_beta   90.00
_cell.angle_gamma   90.00
#
_symmetry.space_group_name_H-M   'P 1'
#
loop_
_entity.id
_entity.type
_entity.pdbx_description
1 polymer ?
#
loop_
_entity_poly.entity_id
_entity_poly.type
_entity_poly.pdbx_seq_one_letter_code
_entity_poly.pdbx_strand_id
1 'polypeptide(L)'
;MNTKQMSKIRNKAKGILVEWLKDLLNKEEQSKVNLKNILTLLPKQTHYWSGDTLRLQPWSYKWVVKKLKRNPQLTIDDLNDMLQPTEQQLRRQKMIEQGPL
;
A
#
# COMPACT_ATOMS: atom_id res chain seq x y z
N MET A 1 -16.43 14.87 -4.72
CA MET A 1 -16.77 13.68 -3.92
C MET A 1 -17.43 14.14 -2.62
N ASN A 2 -18.57 13.54 -2.25
CA ASN A 2 -19.27 13.99 -1.05
C ASN A 2 -18.70 13.33 0.21
N THR A 3 -19.11 13.82 1.38
CA THR A 3 -18.60 13.39 2.68
C THR A 3 -18.86 11.90 2.94
N LYS A 4 -20.03 11.39 2.53
CA LYS A 4 -20.38 9.98 2.72
C LYS A 4 -19.46 9.05 1.90
N GLN A 5 -19.15 9.41 0.66
CA GLN A 5 -18.24 8.65 -0.18
C GLN A 5 -16.84 8.66 0.40
N MET A 6 -16.37 9.80 0.89
CA MET A 6 -15.05 9.90 1.52
C MET A 6 -14.95 9.05 2.79
N SER A 7 -16.02 9.03 3.61
CA SER A 7 -16.05 8.19 4.80
C SER A 7 -15.94 6.72 4.45
N LYS A 8 -16.68 6.28 3.43
CA LYS A 8 -16.61 4.88 2.96
C LYS A 8 -15.20 4.52 2.46
N ILE A 9 -14.59 5.42 1.68
CA ILE A 9 -13.23 5.21 1.15
C ILE A 9 -12.22 5.11 2.30
N ARG A 10 -12.30 6.01 3.27
CA ARG A 10 -11.39 6.01 4.42
C ARG A 10 -11.53 4.75 5.26
N ASN A 11 -12.76 4.30 5.50
CA ASN A 11 -13.02 3.07 6.25
C ASN A 11 -12.51 1.84 5.50
N LYS A 12 -12.73 1.80 4.19
CA LYS A 12 -12.21 0.71 3.35
C LYS A 12 -10.68 0.69 3.35
N ALA A 13 -10.04 1.86 3.27
CA ALA A 13 -8.58 1.97 3.32
C ALA A 13 -8.03 1.41 4.63
N LYS A 14 -8.66 1.77 5.75
CA LYS A 14 -8.26 1.23 7.07
C LYS A 14 -8.40 -0.28 7.13
N GLY A 15 -9.51 -0.82 6.60
CA GLY A 15 -9.74 -2.27 6.56
C GLY A 15 -8.68 -3.00 5.73
N ILE A 16 -8.33 -2.47 4.58
CA ILE A 16 -7.28 -3.03 3.72
C ILE A 16 -5.94 -3.02 4.46
N LEU A 17 -5.60 -1.92 5.13
CA LEU A 17 -4.35 -1.82 5.87
C LEU A 17 -4.30 -2.76 7.07
N VAL A 18 -5.44 -2.97 7.74
CA VAL A 18 -5.52 -3.96 8.83
C VAL A 18 -5.21 -5.36 8.30
N GLU A 19 -5.83 -5.76 7.19
CA GLU A 19 -5.57 -7.07 6.58
C GLU A 19 -4.12 -7.21 6.15
N TRP A 20 -3.57 -6.17 5.50
CA TRP A 20 -2.19 -6.16 5.05
C TRP A 20 -1.22 -6.32 6.22
N LEU A 21 -1.41 -5.57 7.29
CA LEU A 21 -0.53 -5.64 8.45
C LEU A 21 -0.65 -6.98 9.17
N LYS A 22 -1.87 -7.53 9.30
CA LYS A 22 -2.08 -8.83 9.92
C LYS A 22 -1.34 -9.94 9.17
N ASP A 23 -1.30 -9.87 7.84
CA ASP A 23 -0.59 -10.86 7.03
C ASP A 23 0.92 -10.85 7.28
N LEU A 24 1.48 -9.73 7.74
CA LEU A 24 2.89 -9.61 8.07
C LEU A 24 3.21 -10.03 9.50
N LEU A 25 2.21 -10.23 10.34
CA LEU A 25 2.39 -10.51 11.76
C LEU A 25 2.07 -11.98 12.06
N ASN A 26 2.62 -12.48 13.18
CA ASN A 26 2.24 -13.82 13.67
C ASN A 26 0.85 -13.78 14.30
N LYS A 27 0.28 -14.96 14.58
CA LYS A 27 -1.09 -15.08 15.09
C LYS A 27 -1.33 -14.32 16.38
N GLU A 28 -0.33 -14.30 17.27
CA GLU A 28 -0.45 -13.65 18.57
C GLU A 28 -0.58 -12.13 18.43
N GLU A 29 0.18 -11.56 17.49
CA GLU A 29 0.17 -10.11 17.25
C GLU A 29 -1.00 -9.65 16.40
N GLN A 30 -1.57 -10.53 15.56
CA GLN A 30 -2.68 -10.17 14.70
C GLN A 30 -3.90 -9.66 15.50
N SER A 31 -4.14 -10.25 16.68
CA SER A 31 -5.29 -9.85 17.52
C SER A 31 -5.18 -8.41 18.04
N LYS A 32 -3.97 -7.85 18.05
CA LYS A 32 -3.72 -6.49 18.53
C LYS A 32 -4.01 -5.42 17.48
N VAL A 33 -4.18 -5.82 16.22
CA VAL A 33 -4.40 -4.90 15.09
C VAL A 33 -5.90 -4.78 14.84
N ASN A 34 -6.42 -3.54 14.82
CA ASN A 34 -7.83 -3.27 14.54
C ASN A 34 -7.99 -1.92 13.85
N LEU A 35 -9.24 -1.60 13.46
CA LEU A 35 -9.54 -0.34 12.76
C LEU A 35 -9.27 0.91 13.60
N LYS A 36 -9.28 0.77 14.93
CA LYS A 36 -9.06 1.92 15.81
C LYS A 36 -7.59 2.30 15.92
N ASN A 37 -6.69 1.28 15.92
CA ASN A 37 -5.27 1.53 16.14
C ASN A 37 -4.40 1.43 14.88
N ILE A 38 -4.98 1.06 13.72
CA ILE A 38 -4.17 0.82 12.53
C ILE A 38 -3.33 2.05 12.13
N LEU A 39 -3.89 3.25 12.23
CA LEU A 39 -3.16 4.46 11.84
C LEU A 39 -1.99 4.77 12.77
N THR A 40 -2.07 4.35 14.03
CA THR A 40 -0.97 4.54 14.98
C THR A 40 0.13 3.49 14.84
N LEU A 41 -0.23 2.32 14.28
CA LEU A 41 0.73 1.23 14.06
C LEU A 41 1.52 1.37 12.76
N LEU A 42 1.01 2.17 11.81
CA LEU A 42 1.70 2.41 10.56
C LEU A 42 2.86 3.39 10.73
N PRO A 43 3.93 3.28 9.90
CA PRO A 43 5.01 4.27 9.93
C PRO A 43 4.46 5.68 9.70
N LYS A 44 5.01 6.65 10.40
CA LYS A 44 4.62 8.05 10.25
C LYS A 44 5.05 8.64 8.92
N GLN A 45 6.10 8.09 8.33
CA GLN A 45 6.62 8.56 7.05
C GLN A 45 5.68 8.13 5.93
N THR A 46 5.08 9.11 5.24
CA THR A 46 4.11 8.86 4.17
C THR A 46 4.71 9.05 2.78
N HIS A 47 5.91 9.61 2.69
CA HIS A 47 6.56 9.92 1.42
C HIS A 47 8.00 9.41 1.41
N TYR A 48 8.51 9.18 0.20
CA TYR A 48 9.91 8.83 0.00
C TYR A 48 10.43 9.54 -1.25
N TRP A 49 11.75 9.72 -1.32
CA TRP A 49 12.39 10.32 -2.48
C TRP A 49 12.76 9.24 -3.50
N SER A 50 12.41 9.48 -4.76
CA SER A 50 12.84 8.66 -5.90
C SER A 50 13.55 9.59 -6.87
N GLY A 51 14.89 9.62 -6.81
CA GLY A 51 15.67 10.65 -7.50
C GLY A 51 15.28 12.03 -6.96
N ASP A 52 14.84 12.92 -7.84
CA ASP A 52 14.42 14.28 -7.48
C ASP A 52 12.92 14.39 -7.21
N THR A 53 12.19 13.25 -7.22
CA THR A 53 10.73 13.26 -7.09
C THR A 53 10.31 12.74 -5.73
N LEU A 54 9.42 13.47 -5.05
CA LEU A 54 8.80 13.02 -3.81
C LEU A 54 7.56 12.20 -4.14
N ARG A 55 7.50 10.94 -3.70
CA ARG A 55 6.41 10.00 -3.98
C ARG A 55 5.77 9.50 -2.70
N LEU A 56 4.49 9.09 -2.81
CA LEU A 56 3.79 8.46 -1.70
C LEU A 56 4.36 7.07 -1.43
N GLN A 57 4.60 6.80 -0.15
CA GLN A 57 5.05 5.48 0.30
C GLN A 57 3.94 4.45 0.08
N PRO A 58 4.21 3.30 -0.61
CA PRO A 58 3.23 2.22 -0.72
C PRO A 58 2.79 1.73 0.67
N TRP A 59 1.51 1.37 0.77
CA TRP A 59 0.89 0.91 2.01
C TRP A 59 0.83 1.96 3.13
N SER A 60 1.07 3.25 2.80
CA SER A 60 0.67 4.33 3.68
C SER A 60 -0.83 4.59 3.53
N TYR A 61 -1.44 5.16 4.57
CA TYR A 61 -2.87 5.50 4.54
C TYR A 61 -3.20 6.41 3.35
N LYS A 62 -2.37 7.44 3.13
CA LYS A 62 -2.57 8.36 2.01
C LYS A 62 -2.50 7.66 0.66
N TRP A 63 -1.59 6.71 0.49
CA TRP A 63 -1.45 5.96 -0.76
C TRP A 63 -2.69 5.12 -1.04
N VAL A 64 -3.17 4.37 -0.03
CA VAL A 64 -4.35 3.52 -0.18
C VAL A 64 -5.59 4.37 -0.47
N VAL A 65 -5.80 5.47 0.25
CA VAL A 65 -6.93 6.38 0.03
C VAL A 65 -6.89 6.94 -1.38
N LYS A 66 -5.72 7.37 -1.87
CA LYS A 66 -5.56 7.91 -3.21
C LYS A 66 -5.94 6.89 -4.28
N LYS A 67 -5.52 5.63 -4.12
CA LYS A 67 -5.87 4.55 -5.05
C LYS A 67 -7.37 4.29 -5.04
N LEU A 68 -7.99 4.24 -3.87
CA LEU A 68 -9.43 4.00 -3.72
C LEU A 68 -10.28 5.17 -4.26
N LYS A 69 -9.78 6.40 -4.22
CA LYS A 69 -10.47 7.54 -4.84
C LYS A 69 -10.61 7.35 -6.35
N ARG A 70 -9.59 6.78 -6.99
CA ARG A 70 -9.61 6.51 -8.43
C ARG A 70 -10.48 5.30 -8.77
N ASN A 71 -10.46 4.27 -7.92
CA ASN A 71 -11.24 3.05 -8.13
C ASN A 71 -11.66 2.48 -6.78
N PRO A 72 -12.88 2.79 -6.29
CA PRO A 72 -13.35 2.30 -5.00
C PRO A 72 -13.53 0.79 -4.91
N GLN A 73 -13.48 0.08 -6.03
CA GLN A 73 -13.63 -1.37 -6.08
C GLN A 73 -12.33 -2.13 -5.85
N LEU A 74 -11.20 -1.44 -5.72
CA LEU A 74 -9.91 -2.09 -5.52
C LEU A 74 -9.89 -2.93 -4.24
N THR A 75 -9.24 -4.10 -4.33
CA THR A 75 -9.00 -5.00 -3.19
C THR A 75 -7.53 -4.97 -2.80
N ILE A 76 -7.21 -5.64 -1.69
CA ILE A 76 -5.81 -5.78 -1.26
C ILE A 76 -4.97 -6.50 -2.33
N ASP A 77 -5.54 -7.48 -3.02
CA ASP A 77 -4.84 -8.21 -4.09
C ASP A 77 -4.56 -7.29 -5.28
N ASP A 78 -5.51 -6.43 -5.65
CA ASP A 78 -5.31 -5.45 -6.72
C ASP A 78 -4.17 -4.49 -6.38
N LEU A 79 -4.08 -4.05 -5.13
CA LEU A 79 -3.02 -3.15 -4.69
C LEU A 79 -1.65 -3.84 -4.69
N ASN A 80 -1.60 -5.12 -4.31
CA ASN A 80 -0.38 -5.91 -4.40
C ASN A 80 0.09 -6.05 -5.85
N ASP A 81 -0.83 -6.30 -6.77
CA ASP A 81 -0.50 -6.43 -8.19
C ASP A 81 0.07 -5.14 -8.77
N MET A 82 -0.41 -3.99 -8.31
CA MET A 82 0.12 -2.69 -8.73
C MET A 82 1.57 -2.47 -8.33
N LEU A 83 2.02 -3.11 -7.26
CA LEU A 83 3.37 -2.96 -6.74
C LEU A 83 4.34 -3.98 -7.33
N GLN A 84 3.84 -5.02 -8.00
CA GLN A 84 4.71 -6.01 -8.64
C GLN A 84 5.30 -5.44 -9.92
N PRO A 85 6.62 -5.67 -10.16
CA PRO A 85 7.23 -5.18 -11.39
C PRO A 85 6.63 -5.89 -12.61
N THR A 86 6.49 -5.14 -13.72
CA THR A 86 6.07 -5.72 -14.99
C THR A 86 7.13 -6.67 -15.53
N GLU A 87 6.75 -7.52 -16.51
CA GLU A 87 7.72 -8.39 -17.17
C GLU A 87 8.92 -7.61 -17.73
N GLN A 88 8.65 -6.44 -18.33
CA GLN A 88 9.73 -5.60 -18.87
C GLN A 88 10.66 -5.12 -17.76
N GLN A 89 10.11 -4.73 -16.61
CA GLN A 89 10.90 -4.29 -15.47
C GLN A 89 11.73 -5.44 -14.90
N LEU A 90 11.14 -6.64 -14.82
CA LEU A 90 11.86 -7.84 -14.38
C LEU A 90 13.00 -8.20 -15.33
N ARG A 91 12.77 -8.12 -16.66
CA ARG A 91 13.80 -8.39 -17.66
C ARG A 91 14.95 -7.40 -17.56
N ARG A 92 14.63 -6.10 -17.40
CA ARG A 92 15.65 -5.07 -17.20
C ARG A 92 16.47 -5.33 -15.95
N GLN A 93 15.80 -5.71 -14.86
CA GLN A 93 16.46 -6.00 -13.60
C GLN A 93 17.43 -7.18 -13.73
N LYS A 94 16.99 -8.25 -14.41
CA LYS A 94 17.87 -9.41 -14.68
C LYS A 94 19.08 -9.03 -15.52
N MET A 95 18.90 -8.19 -16.54
CA MET A 95 20.01 -7.72 -17.38
C MET A 95 21.00 -6.91 -16.56
N ILE A 96 20.52 -6.06 -15.66
CA ILE A 96 21.39 -5.25 -14.80
C ILE A 96 22.13 -6.14 -13.80
N GLU A 97 21.43 -7.11 -13.19
CA GLU A 97 22.04 -8.03 -12.22
C GLU A 97 23.08 -8.94 -12.84
N GLN A 98 22.84 -9.41 -14.07
CA GLN A 98 23.79 -10.25 -14.79
C GLN A 98 24.98 -9.44 -15.30
N GLY A 99 24.80 -8.13 -15.49
CA GLY A 99 25.85 -7.21 -15.88
C GLY A 99 26.52 -7.53 -17.21
N PRO A 100 27.23 -6.59 -17.79
CA PRO A 100 28.13 -6.93 -18.88
C PRO A 100 29.31 -7.68 -18.28
N LEU A 101 29.54 -8.85 -18.77
CA LEU A 101 30.71 -9.63 -18.41
C LEU A 101 31.96 -9.02 -19.03
#